data_55fea06d1b66ceb6743fe089b9da45c6
#
_entry.id   55fea06d1b66ceb6743fe089b9da45c6
#
_cell.length_a   1.000
_cell.length_b   1.000
_cell.length_c   1.000
_cell.angle_alpha   90.00
_cell.angle_beta   90.00
_cell.angle_gamma   90.00
#
_symmetry.space_group_name_H-M   'P 1'
#
loop_
_entity.id
_entity.type
_entity.pdbx_description
1 polymer ?
#
loop_
_entity_poly.entity_id
_entity_poly.type
_entity_poly.pdbx_seq_one_letter_code
_entity_poly.pdbx_strand_id
1 'polypeptide(L)'
;MKQLKTSLMKKYLLYSLILVQALQSSCNSFLEVDPPKTEVAAESAFSDAKTAEATVGGLYSSMNNYNNQFASGMMSIVLSSLADDYNSAFTTYDEYKFNTLSPATSYLDRLWSQPYSYINHSNKIIEGLDASTLSAAVKAQLSAEARFIRVFNYFYLSNLFNKVPLITDTKDLNANNQKGPAPKEELYAFMIGDLKKAIADISDTYQGNERTRPNMKAVEALLARIYLYHSEWANAEAMADKVIADKRYELSRDLNSVFLKTSKEAIWQLQTVNLSTAGVNTWEGFSIVPVAATARSYYQVYDATVASYEANDLRKANWLKPYTVSDKTLYMPYKYKVRTGTPVTEYNTVLRLAEQYLIRAEARLNQNKLHEALADINQIRERAGLAALSQDMAKADIALALEKERQLELLGEWGHRWFDLIRTNRAVPVLSKIKADFDVSDQKIPISTSILLTNTHLEQND
;
A
#
# COMPACT_ATOMS: atom_id res chain seq x y z
N MET A 1 64.44 -52.03 39.61
CA MET A 1 64.24 -50.85 38.71
C MET A 1 63.07 -50.97 37.73
N LYS A 2 62.68 -52.14 37.22
CA LYS A 2 61.51 -52.27 36.27
C LYS A 2 60.13 -51.97 36.92
N GLN A 3 59.89 -52.35 38.17
CA GLN A 3 58.60 -52.14 38.85
C GLN A 3 58.33 -50.69 39.21
N LEU A 4 59.38 -49.86 39.46
CA LEU A 4 59.17 -48.44 39.76
C LEU A 4 58.77 -47.65 38.50
N LYS A 5 59.32 -48.02 37.32
CA LYS A 5 58.99 -47.36 36.06
C LYS A 5 57.51 -47.60 35.62
N THR A 6 56.98 -48.80 35.86
CA THR A 6 55.58 -49.14 35.53
C THR A 6 54.56 -48.44 36.45
N SER A 7 54.92 -48.21 37.70
CA SER A 7 54.03 -47.44 38.67
C SER A 7 53.99 -45.97 38.34
N LEU A 8 55.11 -45.34 37.97
CA LEU A 8 55.16 -43.96 37.52
C LEU A 8 54.35 -43.75 36.20
N MET A 9 54.53 -44.64 35.23
CA MET A 9 53.82 -44.53 33.95
C MET A 9 52.28 -44.64 34.10
N LYS A 10 51.78 -45.51 35.01
CA LYS A 10 50.35 -45.60 35.33
C LYS A 10 49.81 -44.32 36.01
N LYS A 11 50.59 -43.67 36.83
CA LYS A 11 50.22 -42.38 37.45
C LYS A 11 50.14 -41.26 36.40
N TYR A 12 51.06 -41.16 35.48
CA TYR A 12 50.99 -40.15 34.41
C TYR A 12 49.88 -40.43 33.43
N LEU A 13 49.54 -41.68 33.13
CA LEU A 13 48.38 -42.04 32.32
C LEU A 13 47.08 -41.69 33.00
N LEU A 14 46.96 -41.84 34.33
CA LEU A 14 45.80 -41.47 35.11
C LEU A 14 45.62 -39.92 35.18
N TYR A 15 46.72 -39.18 35.35
CA TYR A 15 46.66 -37.71 35.34
C TYR A 15 46.33 -37.12 33.95
N SER A 16 46.83 -37.75 32.88
CA SER A 16 46.47 -37.34 31.52
C SER A 16 45.01 -37.61 31.20
N LEU A 17 44.42 -38.72 31.72
CA LEU A 17 43.01 -39.04 31.52
C LEU A 17 42.08 -38.06 32.27
N ILE A 18 42.47 -37.66 33.49
CA ILE A 18 41.76 -36.68 34.31
C ILE A 18 41.82 -35.28 33.66
N LEU A 19 42.97 -34.92 33.08
CA LEU A 19 43.16 -33.65 32.37
C LEU A 19 42.31 -33.56 31.11
N VAL A 20 42.13 -34.65 30.35
CA VAL A 20 41.31 -34.75 29.15
C VAL A 20 39.81 -34.66 29.52
N GLN A 21 39.39 -35.25 30.65
CA GLN A 21 38.00 -35.12 31.13
C GLN A 21 37.67 -33.70 31.64
N ALA A 22 38.62 -32.98 32.22
CA ALA A 22 38.43 -31.59 32.65
C ALA A 22 38.29 -30.59 31.49
N LEU A 23 38.83 -30.93 30.29
CA LEU A 23 38.71 -30.13 29.07
C LEU A 23 37.40 -30.33 28.33
N GLN A 24 36.58 -31.30 28.71
CA GLN A 24 35.26 -31.57 28.11
C GLN A 24 34.10 -30.85 28.83
N SER A 25 34.33 -30.14 29.94
CA SER A 25 33.33 -29.24 30.51
C SER A 25 33.31 -27.93 29.73
N SER A 26 32.96 -28.01 28.45
CA SER A 26 32.61 -26.84 27.64
C SER A 26 31.36 -26.26 28.20
N CYS A 27 31.40 -25.02 28.63
CA CYS A 27 30.23 -24.26 29.06
C CYS A 27 29.24 -24.15 27.89
N ASN A 28 28.12 -24.87 27.94
CA ASN A 28 27.01 -24.73 26.98
C ASN A 28 26.47 -23.32 26.93
N SER A 29 26.66 -22.50 27.97
CA SER A 29 26.23 -21.10 28.03
C SER A 29 27.05 -20.13 27.17
N PHE A 30 28.19 -20.55 26.59
CA PHE A 30 28.98 -19.66 25.73
C PHE A 30 28.45 -19.60 24.27
N LEU A 31 27.53 -20.48 23.91
CA LEU A 31 26.89 -20.51 22.60
C LEU A 31 25.45 -19.91 22.59
N GLU A 32 24.94 -19.48 23.74
CA GLU A 32 23.70 -18.72 23.81
C GLU A 32 24.02 -17.26 23.48
N VAL A 33 23.87 -16.89 22.22
CA VAL A 33 23.85 -15.49 21.79
C VAL A 33 22.49 -14.93 22.20
N ASP A 34 22.49 -14.00 23.15
CA ASP A 34 21.26 -13.26 23.47
C ASP A 34 20.66 -12.70 22.15
N PRO A 35 19.34 -12.83 21.96
CA PRO A 35 18.72 -12.23 20.80
C PRO A 35 19.03 -10.73 20.76
N PRO A 36 19.20 -10.12 19.57
CA PRO A 36 19.48 -8.69 19.46
C PRO A 36 18.50 -7.89 20.29
N LYS A 37 18.98 -6.99 21.13
CA LYS A 37 18.15 -6.17 22.04
C LYS A 37 17.11 -5.31 21.32
N THR A 38 17.19 -5.25 19.99
CA THR A 38 16.28 -4.55 19.08
C THR A 38 15.23 -5.44 18.44
N GLU A 39 15.33 -6.78 18.61
CA GLU A 39 14.36 -7.74 18.08
C GLU A 39 13.66 -8.46 19.24
N VAL A 40 12.34 -8.43 19.22
CA VAL A 40 11.53 -9.23 20.13
C VAL A 40 11.58 -10.66 19.63
N ALA A 41 12.06 -11.61 20.45
CA ALA A 41 12.03 -13.01 20.10
C ALA A 41 10.60 -13.43 19.75
N ALA A 42 10.41 -14.22 18.70
CA ALA A 42 9.07 -14.57 18.21
C ALA A 42 8.16 -15.14 19.31
N GLU A 43 8.74 -15.89 20.26
CA GLU A 43 8.03 -16.46 21.40
C GLU A 43 7.53 -15.41 22.41
N SER A 44 8.21 -14.26 22.53
CA SER A 44 7.84 -13.18 23.44
C SER A 44 6.94 -12.13 22.81
N ALA A 45 6.83 -12.11 21.47
CA ALA A 45 6.02 -11.15 20.73
C ALA A 45 4.53 -11.19 21.09
N PHE A 46 4.03 -12.34 21.52
CA PHE A 46 2.62 -12.57 21.88
C PHE A 46 2.43 -13.03 23.33
N SER A 47 3.40 -12.73 24.19
CA SER A 47 3.33 -13.10 25.63
C SER A 47 2.31 -12.25 26.39
N ASP A 48 2.08 -11.01 25.98
CA ASP A 48 1.10 -10.10 26.56
C ASP A 48 0.51 -9.16 25.50
N ALA A 49 -0.60 -8.49 25.84
CA ALA A 49 -1.34 -7.65 24.89
C ALA A 49 -0.50 -6.45 24.38
N LYS A 50 0.32 -5.85 25.23
CA LYS A 50 1.15 -4.67 24.88
C LYS A 50 2.21 -5.05 23.84
N THR A 51 2.86 -6.18 24.03
CA THR A 51 3.89 -6.69 23.11
C THR A 51 3.26 -7.10 21.76
N ALA A 52 2.08 -7.73 21.80
CA ALA A 52 1.33 -8.07 20.60
C ALA A 52 0.89 -6.82 19.81
N GLU A 53 0.38 -5.79 20.50
CA GLU A 53 0.05 -4.50 19.88
C GLU A 53 1.27 -3.80 19.27
N ALA A 54 2.43 -3.83 19.96
CA ALA A 54 3.68 -3.29 19.44
C ALA A 54 4.14 -4.03 18.17
N THR A 55 3.94 -5.36 18.10
CA THR A 55 4.26 -6.19 16.93
C THR A 55 3.40 -5.78 15.72
N VAL A 56 2.10 -5.58 15.92
CA VAL A 56 1.20 -5.06 14.87
C VAL A 56 1.57 -3.62 14.50
N GLY A 57 1.93 -2.77 15.48
CA GLY A 57 2.46 -1.42 15.24
C GLY A 57 3.72 -1.42 14.38
N GLY A 58 4.60 -2.40 14.58
CA GLY A 58 5.80 -2.63 13.77
C GLY A 58 5.48 -2.93 12.29
N LEU A 59 4.38 -3.64 12.02
CA LEU A 59 3.93 -3.90 10.66
C LEU A 59 3.55 -2.60 9.92
N TYR A 60 2.77 -1.70 10.54
CA TYR A 60 2.44 -0.38 9.98
C TYR A 60 3.69 0.47 9.77
N SER A 61 4.58 0.49 10.75
CA SER A 61 5.84 1.25 10.69
C SER A 61 6.72 0.77 9.53
N SER A 62 6.81 -0.55 9.31
CA SER A 62 7.62 -1.13 8.23
C SER A 62 7.12 -0.75 6.84
N MET A 63 5.82 -0.52 6.67
CA MET A 63 5.23 -0.10 5.40
C MET A 63 5.61 1.32 5.00
N ASN A 64 5.87 2.22 5.94
CA ASN A 64 6.06 3.65 5.65
C ASN A 64 7.30 4.27 6.35
N ASN A 65 8.37 3.49 6.53
CA ASN A 65 9.57 3.94 7.24
C ASN A 65 10.69 4.47 6.34
N TYR A 66 10.57 4.34 5.03
CA TYR A 66 11.64 4.68 4.09
C TYR A 66 11.09 5.17 2.75
N ASN A 67 11.78 6.13 2.12
CA ASN A 67 11.44 6.63 0.79
C ASN A 67 11.62 5.56 -0.30
N ASN A 68 10.83 5.64 -1.36
CA ASN A 68 10.86 4.71 -2.50
C ASN A 68 10.57 3.24 -2.12
N GLN A 69 9.80 3.03 -1.06
CA GLN A 69 9.19 1.74 -0.79
C GLN A 69 7.78 1.67 -1.36
N PHE A 70 7.24 0.46 -1.47
CA PHE A 70 5.90 0.20 -1.96
C PHE A 70 4.86 1.16 -1.38
N ALA A 71 4.70 1.22 -0.06
CA ALA A 71 3.69 2.06 0.60
C ALA A 71 4.19 3.47 0.97
N SER A 72 5.40 3.86 0.59
CA SER A 72 5.98 5.16 0.92
C SER A 72 6.31 5.99 -0.33
N GLY A 73 5.27 6.35 -1.06
CA GLY A 73 5.33 7.22 -2.24
C GLY A 73 5.56 6.51 -3.57
N MET A 74 6.13 5.29 -3.59
CA MET A 74 6.42 4.60 -4.85
C MET A 74 5.13 4.28 -5.62
N MET A 75 4.09 3.75 -4.96
CA MET A 75 2.81 3.45 -5.62
C MET A 75 2.19 4.71 -6.25
N SER A 76 2.24 5.84 -5.56
CA SER A 76 1.72 7.11 -6.09
C SER A 76 2.56 7.61 -7.27
N ILE A 77 3.88 7.62 -7.14
CA ILE A 77 4.79 8.23 -8.12
C ILE A 77 4.93 7.36 -9.38
N VAL A 78 5.23 6.07 -9.21
CA VAL A 78 5.50 5.15 -10.31
C VAL A 78 4.24 4.92 -11.14
N LEU A 79 3.10 4.65 -10.51
CA LEU A 79 1.87 4.39 -11.25
C LEU A 79 1.26 5.66 -11.87
N SER A 80 1.47 6.82 -11.25
CA SER A 80 1.11 8.10 -11.88
C SER A 80 1.98 8.39 -13.11
N SER A 81 3.23 7.90 -13.12
CA SER A 81 4.12 8.02 -14.29
C SER A 81 3.74 7.04 -15.40
N LEU A 82 3.28 5.83 -15.07
CA LEU A 82 2.73 4.87 -16.04
C LEU A 82 1.43 5.38 -16.67
N ALA A 83 0.61 6.09 -15.90
CA ALA A 83 -0.61 6.72 -16.37
C ALA A 83 -0.35 8.09 -17.04
N ASP A 84 -1.39 8.91 -17.11
CA ASP A 84 -1.39 10.28 -17.60
C ASP A 84 -1.42 11.34 -16.48
N ASP A 85 -1.02 10.97 -15.27
CA ASP A 85 -0.98 11.89 -14.12
C ASP A 85 0.34 12.67 -14.06
N TYR A 86 1.50 11.99 -14.02
CA TYR A 86 2.80 12.63 -13.79
C TYR A 86 3.78 12.43 -14.94
N ASN A 87 4.35 13.56 -15.39
CA ASN A 87 5.51 13.62 -16.26
C ASN A 87 6.76 13.88 -15.39
N SER A 88 7.46 12.83 -15.00
CA SER A 88 8.65 12.93 -14.16
C SER A 88 9.86 13.43 -14.97
N ALA A 89 10.64 14.36 -14.40
CA ALA A 89 11.94 14.76 -14.90
C ALA A 89 13.11 13.92 -14.30
N PHE A 90 12.81 12.97 -13.42
CA PHE A 90 13.80 12.01 -12.93
C PHE A 90 13.98 10.88 -13.94
N THR A 91 15.20 10.76 -14.49
CA THR A 91 15.53 9.74 -15.50
C THR A 91 15.40 8.31 -14.96
N THR A 92 15.53 8.10 -13.65
CA THR A 92 15.29 6.82 -12.98
C THR A 92 13.86 6.28 -13.21
N TYR A 93 12.90 7.16 -13.53
CA TYR A 93 11.52 6.80 -13.80
C TYR A 93 11.14 6.90 -15.29
N ASP A 94 12.12 7.06 -16.19
CA ASP A 94 11.85 7.17 -17.63
C ASP A 94 11.20 5.91 -18.20
N GLU A 95 11.62 4.71 -17.78
CA GLU A 95 10.98 3.45 -18.21
C GLU A 95 9.50 3.39 -17.81
N TYR A 96 9.15 3.90 -16.62
CA TYR A 96 7.75 4.03 -16.20
C TYR A 96 7.00 5.12 -16.97
N LYS A 97 7.65 6.26 -17.17
CA LYS A 97 7.05 7.39 -17.91
C LYS A 97 6.76 7.07 -19.36
N PHE A 98 7.65 6.33 -19.99
CA PHE A 98 7.53 5.94 -21.41
C PHE A 98 6.88 4.55 -21.59
N ASN A 99 6.51 3.87 -20.50
CA ASN A 99 5.95 2.51 -20.50
C ASN A 99 6.86 1.48 -21.22
N THR A 100 8.18 1.64 -21.11
CA THR A 100 9.21 0.76 -21.67
C THR A 100 9.80 -0.17 -20.62
N LEU A 101 8.93 -0.72 -19.76
CA LEU A 101 9.35 -1.57 -18.65
C LEU A 101 10.00 -2.87 -19.17
N SER A 102 11.05 -3.29 -18.49
CA SER A 102 11.71 -4.57 -18.68
C SER A 102 11.89 -5.29 -17.35
N PRO A 103 12.19 -6.59 -17.33
CA PRO A 103 12.50 -7.32 -16.08
C PRO A 103 13.69 -6.77 -15.28
N ALA A 104 14.48 -5.86 -15.88
CA ALA A 104 15.63 -5.19 -15.24
C ALA A 104 15.32 -3.76 -14.78
N THR A 105 14.09 -3.27 -14.99
CA THR A 105 13.68 -1.91 -14.59
C THR A 105 13.91 -1.66 -13.10
N SER A 106 14.49 -0.51 -12.77
CA SER A 106 14.79 -0.12 -11.40
C SER A 106 13.53 -0.10 -10.52
N TYR A 107 13.66 -0.57 -9.29
CA TYR A 107 12.61 -0.65 -8.26
C TYR A 107 11.46 -1.63 -8.54
N LEU A 108 11.46 -2.33 -9.67
CA LEU A 108 10.41 -3.29 -10.01
C LEU A 108 10.33 -4.44 -8.99
N ASP A 109 11.49 -4.91 -8.51
CA ASP A 109 11.59 -5.92 -7.45
C ASP A 109 10.91 -5.49 -6.16
N ARG A 110 10.90 -4.20 -5.83
CA ARG A 110 10.28 -3.69 -4.60
C ARG A 110 8.75 -3.73 -4.66
N LEU A 111 8.16 -3.55 -5.84
CA LEU A 111 6.72 -3.67 -6.04
C LEU A 111 6.22 -5.10 -5.79
N TRP A 112 7.11 -6.09 -5.86
CA TRP A 112 6.82 -7.50 -5.57
C TRP A 112 7.24 -7.89 -4.15
N SER A 113 8.52 -7.71 -3.82
CA SER A 113 9.11 -8.28 -2.61
C SER A 113 8.59 -7.64 -1.32
N GLN A 114 8.36 -6.32 -1.32
CA GLN A 114 7.89 -5.62 -0.13
C GLN A 114 6.46 -6.00 0.27
N PRO A 115 5.46 -6.02 -0.62
CA PRO A 115 4.15 -6.52 -0.27
C PRO A 115 4.18 -7.96 0.27
N TYR A 116 4.98 -8.84 -0.32
CA TYR A 116 5.14 -10.20 0.21
C TYR A 116 5.80 -10.24 1.60
N SER A 117 6.73 -9.34 1.88
CA SER A 117 7.28 -9.18 3.23
C SER A 117 6.20 -8.81 4.24
N TYR A 118 5.31 -7.86 3.90
CA TYR A 118 4.20 -7.44 4.77
C TYR A 118 3.13 -8.53 4.91
N ILE A 119 2.86 -9.29 3.86
CA ILE A 119 2.00 -10.48 3.89
C ILE A 119 2.58 -11.53 4.85
N ASN A 120 3.88 -11.81 4.75
CA ASN A 120 4.56 -12.76 5.64
C ASN A 120 4.51 -12.31 7.11
N HIS A 121 4.74 -11.01 7.38
CA HIS A 121 4.58 -10.47 8.73
C HIS A 121 3.14 -10.59 9.23
N SER A 122 2.14 -10.32 8.37
CA SER A 122 0.73 -10.49 8.71
C SER A 122 0.39 -11.96 9.04
N ASN A 123 0.92 -12.91 8.26
CA ASN A 123 0.75 -14.35 8.51
C ASN A 123 1.35 -14.73 9.87
N LYS A 124 2.60 -14.31 10.15
CA LYS A 124 3.26 -14.55 11.45
C LYS A 124 2.46 -13.99 12.63
N ILE A 125 1.90 -12.78 12.47
CA ILE A 125 1.05 -12.17 13.51
C ILE A 125 -0.19 -13.02 13.77
N ILE A 126 -0.90 -13.42 12.71
CA ILE A 126 -2.11 -14.24 12.83
C ILE A 126 -1.80 -15.60 13.52
N GLU A 127 -0.75 -16.29 13.05
CA GLU A 127 -0.33 -17.56 13.62
C GLU A 127 0.11 -17.44 15.07
N GLY A 128 0.89 -16.40 15.41
CA GLY A 128 1.34 -16.14 16.77
C GLY A 128 0.20 -15.78 17.72
N LEU A 129 -0.78 -14.99 17.27
CA LEU A 129 -1.98 -14.69 18.04
C LEU A 129 -2.82 -15.95 18.27
N ASP A 130 -3.02 -16.78 17.24
CA ASP A 130 -3.78 -18.02 17.36
C ASP A 130 -3.17 -18.98 18.39
N ALA A 131 -1.84 -19.09 18.41
CA ALA A 131 -1.09 -19.92 19.35
C ALA A 131 -1.00 -19.33 20.77
N SER A 132 -1.25 -18.03 20.96
CA SER A 132 -1.07 -17.32 22.23
C SER A 132 -2.17 -17.62 23.24
N THR A 133 -1.90 -17.29 24.50
CA THR A 133 -2.88 -17.34 25.61
C THR A 133 -3.61 -16.01 25.83
N LEU A 134 -3.47 -15.05 24.94
CA LEU A 134 -4.14 -13.77 25.00
C LEU A 134 -5.66 -13.87 25.00
N SER A 135 -6.34 -12.86 25.54
CA SER A 135 -7.81 -12.86 25.55
C SER A 135 -8.39 -12.88 24.13
N ALA A 136 -9.56 -13.48 23.97
CA ALA A 136 -10.24 -13.57 22.67
C ALA A 136 -10.44 -12.20 22.02
N ALA A 137 -10.73 -11.15 22.79
CA ALA A 137 -10.91 -9.79 22.28
C ALA A 137 -9.63 -9.20 21.70
N VAL A 138 -8.47 -9.39 22.35
CA VAL A 138 -7.16 -8.94 21.85
C VAL A 138 -6.80 -9.70 20.58
N LYS A 139 -6.96 -11.02 20.57
CA LYS A 139 -6.72 -11.85 19.38
C LYS A 139 -7.58 -11.41 18.20
N ALA A 140 -8.89 -11.23 18.42
CA ALA A 140 -9.83 -10.80 17.38
C ALA A 140 -9.42 -9.48 16.75
N GLN A 141 -9.20 -8.44 17.57
CA GLN A 141 -8.80 -7.11 17.10
C GLN A 141 -7.49 -7.15 16.30
N LEU A 142 -6.43 -7.73 16.86
CA LEU A 142 -5.11 -7.70 16.24
C LEU A 142 -5.02 -8.62 15.01
N SER A 143 -5.70 -9.75 15.00
CA SER A 143 -5.81 -10.61 13.80
C SER A 143 -6.58 -9.92 12.68
N ALA A 144 -7.64 -9.17 13.00
CA ALA A 144 -8.39 -8.41 12.01
C ALA A 144 -7.53 -7.32 11.35
N GLU A 145 -6.71 -6.61 12.12
CA GLU A 145 -5.76 -5.64 11.59
C GLU A 145 -4.70 -6.29 10.68
N ALA A 146 -4.14 -7.43 11.11
CA ALA A 146 -3.18 -8.17 10.29
C ALA A 146 -3.81 -8.68 8.99
N ARG A 147 -5.06 -9.18 9.01
CA ARG A 147 -5.83 -9.56 7.81
C ARG A 147 -6.06 -8.38 6.88
N PHE A 148 -6.43 -7.22 7.41
CA PHE A 148 -6.62 -5.99 6.63
C PHE A 148 -5.33 -5.62 5.87
N ILE A 149 -4.17 -5.61 6.53
CA ILE A 149 -2.88 -5.31 5.89
C ILE A 149 -2.50 -6.39 4.87
N ARG A 150 -2.73 -7.65 5.18
CA ARG A 150 -2.48 -8.77 4.26
C ARG A 150 -3.27 -8.62 2.97
N VAL A 151 -4.56 -8.34 3.08
CA VAL A 151 -5.44 -8.13 1.93
C VAL A 151 -5.08 -6.86 1.16
N PHE A 152 -4.75 -5.78 1.84
CA PHE A 152 -4.28 -4.55 1.20
C PHE A 152 -3.10 -4.82 0.27
N ASN A 153 -2.12 -5.59 0.73
CA ASN A 153 -0.94 -5.94 -0.06
C ASN A 153 -1.30 -6.90 -1.22
N TYR A 154 -2.16 -7.89 -1.02
CA TYR A 154 -2.63 -8.77 -2.08
C TYR A 154 -3.42 -8.03 -3.16
N PHE A 155 -4.24 -7.05 -2.78
CA PHE A 155 -4.96 -6.22 -3.74
C PHE A 155 -4.01 -5.52 -4.72
N TYR A 156 -2.94 -4.92 -4.22
CA TYR A 156 -1.97 -4.27 -5.09
C TYR A 156 -1.14 -5.26 -5.92
N LEU A 157 -0.65 -6.34 -5.31
CA LEU A 157 0.08 -7.39 -6.03
C LEU A 157 -0.74 -7.95 -7.20
N SER A 158 -2.00 -8.30 -6.96
CA SER A 158 -2.87 -8.87 -7.99
C SER A 158 -3.18 -7.90 -9.12
N ASN A 159 -3.27 -6.58 -8.84
CA ASN A 159 -3.52 -5.57 -9.86
C ASN A 159 -2.25 -5.09 -10.57
N LEU A 160 -1.07 -5.23 -9.97
CA LEU A 160 0.21 -4.95 -10.61
C LEU A 160 0.62 -6.08 -11.57
N PHE A 161 0.59 -7.33 -11.08
CA PHE A 161 1.22 -8.46 -11.76
C PHE A 161 0.23 -9.50 -12.28
N ASN A 162 -1.04 -9.41 -11.93
CA ASN A 162 -2.12 -10.33 -12.31
C ASN A 162 -1.93 -11.79 -11.86
N LYS A 163 -0.72 -12.35 -12.07
CA LYS A 163 -0.34 -13.74 -11.72
C LYS A 163 0.55 -13.74 -10.49
N VAL A 164 0.00 -13.93 -9.29
CA VAL A 164 0.75 -13.90 -8.03
C VAL A 164 0.47 -15.12 -7.15
N PRO A 165 1.47 -15.68 -6.47
CA PRO A 165 1.28 -16.76 -5.50
C PRO A 165 0.41 -16.35 -4.32
N LEU A 166 -0.52 -17.21 -3.91
CA LEU A 166 -1.31 -17.03 -2.69
C LEU A 166 -0.64 -17.75 -1.51
N ILE A 167 0.01 -16.98 -0.62
CA ILE A 167 0.74 -17.46 0.57
C ILE A 167 -0.04 -17.07 1.82
N THR A 168 -0.57 -18.04 2.53
CA THR A 168 -1.52 -17.82 3.63
C THR A 168 -0.98 -18.16 5.02
N ASP A 169 0.22 -18.75 5.07
CA ASP A 169 0.92 -19.17 6.30
C ASP A 169 2.43 -19.08 6.16
N THR A 170 3.15 -19.34 7.27
CA THR A 170 4.62 -19.30 7.32
C THR A 170 5.26 -20.63 7.68
N LYS A 171 4.51 -21.74 7.62
CA LYS A 171 4.95 -23.05 8.10
C LYS A 171 6.08 -23.68 7.30
N ASP A 172 6.04 -23.51 5.98
CA ASP A 172 7.10 -23.99 5.07
C ASP A 172 7.52 -22.87 4.12
N LEU A 173 8.57 -22.15 4.50
CA LEU A 173 9.08 -21.03 3.72
C LEU A 173 9.63 -21.49 2.36
N ASN A 174 10.21 -22.69 2.27
CA ASN A 174 10.74 -23.19 1.01
C ASN A 174 9.63 -23.52 0.02
N ALA A 175 8.57 -24.22 0.48
CA ALA A 175 7.39 -24.48 -0.34
C ALA A 175 6.69 -23.19 -0.73
N ASN A 176 6.54 -22.22 0.18
CA ASN A 176 5.94 -20.93 -0.11
C ASN A 176 6.73 -20.13 -1.16
N ASN A 177 8.07 -20.15 -1.10
CA ASN A 177 8.93 -19.48 -2.07
C ASN A 177 8.90 -20.13 -3.47
N GLN A 178 8.46 -21.38 -3.59
CA GLN A 178 8.30 -22.09 -4.85
C GLN A 178 6.83 -22.21 -5.30
N LYS A 179 5.91 -21.50 -4.64
CA LYS A 179 4.49 -21.55 -5.00
C LYS A 179 4.26 -20.85 -6.34
N GLY A 180 3.54 -21.52 -7.25
CA GLY A 180 3.10 -20.92 -8.50
C GLY A 180 1.98 -19.90 -8.31
N PRO A 181 1.59 -19.18 -9.37
CA PRO A 181 0.53 -18.17 -9.30
C PRO A 181 -0.83 -18.82 -9.01
N ALA A 182 -1.62 -18.17 -8.16
CA ALA A 182 -3.00 -18.57 -7.89
C ALA A 182 -3.95 -18.02 -8.98
N PRO A 183 -5.05 -18.71 -9.28
CA PRO A 183 -6.11 -18.17 -10.12
C PRO A 183 -6.66 -16.86 -9.55
N LYS A 184 -7.01 -15.92 -10.44
CA LYS A 184 -7.55 -14.60 -10.04
C LYS A 184 -8.76 -14.74 -9.09
N GLU A 185 -9.69 -15.64 -9.42
CA GLU A 185 -10.89 -15.87 -8.62
C GLU A 185 -10.56 -16.37 -7.21
N GLU A 186 -9.52 -17.21 -7.06
CA GLU A 186 -9.05 -17.69 -5.76
C GLU A 186 -8.48 -16.54 -4.93
N LEU A 187 -7.68 -15.66 -5.53
CA LEU A 187 -7.13 -14.46 -4.87
C LEU A 187 -8.25 -13.53 -4.38
N TYR A 188 -9.25 -13.25 -5.22
CA TYR A 188 -10.36 -12.40 -4.84
C TYR A 188 -11.24 -13.06 -3.78
N ALA A 189 -11.54 -14.34 -3.89
CA ALA A 189 -12.28 -15.09 -2.86
C ALA A 189 -11.55 -15.07 -1.51
N PHE A 190 -10.23 -15.23 -1.51
CA PHE A 190 -9.40 -15.13 -0.30
C PHE A 190 -9.46 -13.72 0.31
N MET A 191 -9.23 -12.67 -0.49
CA MET A 191 -9.27 -11.28 -0.03
C MET A 191 -10.62 -10.91 0.58
N ILE A 192 -11.71 -11.26 -0.10
CA ILE A 192 -13.08 -11.03 0.36
C ILE A 192 -13.36 -11.80 1.65
N GLY A 193 -12.96 -13.07 1.72
CA GLY A 193 -13.14 -13.93 2.90
C GLY A 193 -12.39 -13.40 4.12
N ASP A 194 -11.15 -12.94 3.91
CA ASP A 194 -10.32 -12.39 4.99
C ASP A 194 -10.87 -11.06 5.53
N LEU A 195 -11.33 -10.15 4.66
CA LEU A 195 -11.97 -8.89 5.11
C LEU A 195 -13.32 -9.13 5.78
N LYS A 196 -14.12 -10.09 5.34
CA LYS A 196 -15.36 -10.46 6.04
C LYS A 196 -15.08 -10.96 7.47
N LYS A 197 -14.02 -11.75 7.66
CA LYS A 197 -13.56 -12.13 9.00
C LYS A 197 -13.10 -10.92 9.80
N ALA A 198 -12.31 -10.04 9.16
CA ALA A 198 -11.84 -8.82 9.82
C ALA A 198 -13.00 -7.90 10.25
N ILE A 199 -14.07 -7.75 9.45
CA ILE A 199 -15.26 -6.97 9.83
C ILE A 199 -15.95 -7.55 11.08
N ALA A 200 -15.99 -8.88 11.22
CA ALA A 200 -16.62 -9.53 12.38
C ALA A 200 -15.82 -9.31 13.69
N ASP A 201 -14.51 -9.11 13.58
CA ASP A 201 -13.57 -9.14 14.69
C ASP A 201 -13.07 -7.74 15.10
N ILE A 202 -13.04 -6.77 14.18
CA ILE A 202 -12.44 -5.46 14.41
C ILE A 202 -13.41 -4.49 15.09
N SER A 203 -12.87 -3.64 15.97
CA SER A 203 -13.64 -2.54 16.58
C SER A 203 -14.16 -1.55 15.54
N ASP A 204 -15.37 -1.03 15.76
CA ASP A 204 -15.92 0.08 14.98
C ASP A 204 -15.23 1.42 15.32
N THR A 205 -14.63 1.54 16.50
CA THR A 205 -13.87 2.73 16.91
C THR A 205 -12.39 2.58 16.55
N TYR A 206 -11.75 3.71 16.28
CA TYR A 206 -10.30 3.73 16.08
C TYR A 206 -9.54 3.37 17.36
N GLN A 207 -8.42 2.66 17.19
CA GLN A 207 -7.48 2.43 18.29
C GLN A 207 -6.57 3.67 18.43
N GLY A 208 -6.86 4.52 19.40
CA GLY A 208 -6.20 5.81 19.60
C GLY A 208 -6.95 6.99 18.98
N ASN A 209 -6.28 8.14 18.92
CA ASN A 209 -6.89 9.42 18.49
C ASN A 209 -6.71 9.71 16.99
N GLU A 210 -5.92 8.91 16.29
CA GLU A 210 -5.56 9.10 14.89
C GLU A 210 -6.12 7.97 14.02
N ARG A 211 -6.17 8.18 12.71
CA ARG A 211 -6.72 7.19 11.75
C ARG A 211 -5.64 6.32 11.14
N THR A 212 -4.59 6.04 11.92
CA THR A 212 -3.41 5.27 11.47
C THR A 212 -3.55 3.76 11.64
N ARG A 213 -4.52 3.31 12.46
CA ARG A 213 -4.93 1.91 12.55
C ARG A 213 -6.36 1.76 12.01
N PRO A 214 -6.69 0.70 11.27
CA PRO A 214 -8.02 0.53 10.69
C PRO A 214 -9.06 0.29 11.78
N ASN A 215 -10.24 0.81 11.54
CA ASN A 215 -11.46 0.43 12.22
C ASN A 215 -12.36 -0.36 11.25
N MET A 216 -13.55 -0.77 11.67
CA MET A 216 -14.49 -1.50 10.81
C MET A 216 -14.78 -0.75 9.50
N LYS A 217 -14.90 0.58 9.51
CA LYS A 217 -15.18 1.36 8.29
C LYS A 217 -13.98 1.37 7.31
N ALA A 218 -12.75 1.29 7.80
CA ALA A 218 -11.59 1.14 6.93
C ALA A 218 -11.61 -0.23 6.22
N VAL A 219 -12.02 -1.29 6.93
CA VAL A 219 -12.16 -2.64 6.34
C VAL A 219 -13.29 -2.66 5.32
N GLU A 220 -14.45 -2.05 5.62
CA GLU A 220 -15.58 -1.92 4.69
C GLU A 220 -15.20 -1.09 3.44
N ALA A 221 -14.42 -0.01 3.61
CA ALA A 221 -13.93 0.81 2.50
C ALA A 221 -12.99 0.05 1.56
N LEU A 222 -12.06 -0.74 2.11
CA LEU A 222 -11.19 -1.59 1.30
C LEU A 222 -11.98 -2.70 0.61
N LEU A 223 -12.95 -3.30 1.28
CA LEU A 223 -13.82 -4.32 0.71
C LEU A 223 -14.67 -3.76 -0.43
N ALA A 224 -15.18 -2.52 -0.32
CA ALA A 224 -15.87 -1.83 -1.40
C ALA A 224 -14.98 -1.68 -2.65
N ARG A 225 -13.71 -1.29 -2.47
CA ARG A 225 -12.72 -1.20 -3.55
C ARG A 225 -12.49 -2.57 -4.20
N ILE A 226 -12.33 -3.64 -3.42
CA ILE A 226 -12.11 -5.00 -3.94
C ILE A 226 -13.32 -5.48 -4.73
N TYR A 227 -14.54 -5.27 -4.23
CA TYR A 227 -15.75 -5.61 -4.96
C TYR A 227 -15.89 -4.84 -6.27
N LEU A 228 -15.53 -3.54 -6.29
CA LEU A 228 -15.51 -2.74 -7.52
C LEU A 228 -14.59 -3.36 -8.56
N TYR A 229 -13.36 -3.73 -8.19
CA TYR A 229 -12.35 -4.32 -9.07
C TYR A 229 -12.70 -5.75 -9.53
N HIS A 230 -13.52 -6.43 -8.74
CA HIS A 230 -14.07 -7.75 -9.08
C HIS A 230 -15.42 -7.68 -9.81
N SER A 231 -15.91 -6.47 -10.11
CA SER A 231 -17.20 -6.23 -10.78
C SER A 231 -18.42 -6.74 -10.00
N GLU A 232 -18.30 -6.89 -8.68
CA GLU A 232 -19.40 -7.24 -7.78
C GLU A 232 -20.16 -5.96 -7.37
N TRP A 233 -20.87 -5.36 -8.34
CA TRP A 233 -21.44 -4.02 -8.23
C TRP A 233 -22.38 -3.83 -7.03
N ALA A 234 -23.28 -4.76 -6.79
CA ALA A 234 -24.22 -4.66 -5.66
C ALA A 234 -23.48 -4.71 -4.30
N ASN A 235 -22.44 -5.54 -4.20
CA ASN A 235 -21.62 -5.64 -3.00
C ASN A 235 -20.75 -4.38 -2.81
N ALA A 236 -20.18 -3.84 -3.88
CA ALA A 236 -19.41 -2.59 -3.85
C ALA A 236 -20.28 -1.42 -3.37
N GLU A 237 -21.48 -1.26 -3.93
CA GLU A 237 -22.47 -0.26 -3.50
C GLU A 237 -22.81 -0.41 -2.01
N ALA A 238 -23.14 -1.63 -1.57
CA ALA A 238 -23.53 -1.89 -0.18
C ALA A 238 -22.43 -1.56 0.84
N MET A 239 -21.15 -1.85 0.53
CA MET A 239 -20.04 -1.53 1.43
C MET A 239 -19.76 -0.02 1.43
N ALA A 240 -19.75 0.64 0.25
CA ALA A 240 -19.58 2.07 0.16
C ALA A 240 -20.71 2.84 0.89
N ASP A 241 -21.96 2.37 0.81
CA ASP A 241 -23.09 2.93 1.55
C ASP A 241 -22.85 2.96 3.05
N LYS A 242 -22.34 1.88 3.62
CA LYS A 242 -22.04 1.80 5.08
C LYS A 242 -21.00 2.82 5.51
N VAL A 243 -20.00 3.07 4.67
CA VAL A 243 -18.96 4.06 4.95
C VAL A 243 -19.49 5.48 4.80
N ILE A 244 -20.24 5.76 3.73
CA ILE A 244 -20.82 7.09 3.45
C ILE A 244 -21.87 7.49 4.50
N ALA A 245 -22.60 6.52 5.02
CA ALA A 245 -23.61 6.77 6.06
C ALA A 245 -23.01 7.14 7.43
N ASP A 246 -21.72 6.84 7.64
CA ASP A 246 -21.06 7.09 8.91
C ASP A 246 -20.68 8.56 9.08
N LYS A 247 -21.28 9.21 10.09
CA LYS A 247 -21.12 10.64 10.35
C LYS A 247 -19.73 11.05 10.90
N ARG A 248 -18.86 10.10 11.15
CA ARG A 248 -17.45 10.39 11.48
C ARG A 248 -16.66 10.92 10.28
N TYR A 249 -17.17 10.67 9.06
CA TYR A 249 -16.56 11.09 7.81
C TYR A 249 -17.42 12.14 7.10
N GLU A 250 -16.75 13.13 6.53
CA GLU A 250 -17.41 14.15 5.71
C GLU A 250 -16.49 14.58 4.55
N LEU A 251 -17.06 14.91 3.40
CA LEU A 251 -16.33 15.56 2.32
C LEU A 251 -15.91 16.96 2.77
N SER A 252 -14.61 17.16 2.92
CA SER A 252 -14.06 18.44 3.38
C SER A 252 -14.28 19.53 2.34
N ARG A 253 -14.98 20.61 2.72
CA ARG A 253 -15.18 21.78 1.84
C ARG A 253 -13.86 22.53 1.59
N ASP A 254 -13.01 22.64 2.61
CA ASP A 254 -11.66 23.14 2.45
C ASP A 254 -10.76 22.02 1.91
N LEU A 255 -10.44 22.10 0.62
CA LEU A 255 -9.60 21.14 -0.08
C LEU A 255 -8.18 21.04 0.49
N ASN A 256 -7.69 22.08 1.19
CA ASN A 256 -6.41 22.07 1.85
C ASN A 256 -6.38 21.21 3.13
N SER A 257 -7.56 20.88 3.68
CA SER A 257 -7.67 20.03 4.87
C SER A 257 -7.73 18.53 4.56
N VAL A 258 -7.95 18.14 3.29
CA VAL A 258 -8.21 16.73 2.89
C VAL A 258 -7.04 15.81 3.22
N PHE A 259 -5.80 16.27 3.10
CA PHE A 259 -4.59 15.44 3.30
C PHE A 259 -3.89 15.70 4.63
N LEU A 260 -4.50 16.48 5.53
CA LEU A 260 -4.00 16.66 6.88
C LEU A 260 -4.22 15.40 7.73
N LYS A 261 -3.37 15.18 8.73
CA LYS A 261 -3.54 14.08 9.68
C LYS A 261 -4.85 14.14 10.47
N THR A 262 -5.46 15.32 10.56
CA THR A 262 -6.75 15.59 11.22
C THR A 262 -7.93 15.56 10.26
N SER A 263 -7.74 15.15 9.00
CA SER A 263 -8.77 15.15 7.97
C SER A 263 -9.99 14.34 8.37
N LYS A 264 -11.17 14.94 8.25
CA LYS A 264 -12.45 14.22 8.43
C LYS A 264 -12.81 13.34 7.23
N GLU A 265 -12.18 13.59 6.09
CA GLU A 265 -12.37 12.78 4.88
C GLU A 265 -11.54 11.49 4.91
N ALA A 266 -10.40 11.47 5.59
CA ALA A 266 -9.56 10.30 5.70
C ALA A 266 -10.27 9.16 6.45
N ILE A 267 -10.18 7.94 5.94
CA ILE A 267 -10.70 6.72 6.57
C ILE A 267 -9.53 5.93 7.15
N TRP A 268 -8.42 5.84 6.42
CA TRP A 268 -7.19 5.24 6.90
C TRP A 268 -5.98 5.98 6.35
N GLN A 269 -4.99 6.20 7.21
CA GLN A 269 -3.77 6.93 6.91
C GLN A 269 -2.55 6.14 7.38
N LEU A 270 -1.42 6.33 6.71
CA LEU A 270 -0.11 5.83 7.16
C LEU A 270 0.72 7.01 7.67
N GLN A 271 1.21 6.87 8.88
CA GLN A 271 2.17 7.81 9.46
C GLN A 271 3.58 7.48 8.97
N THR A 272 4.30 8.47 8.48
CA THR A 272 5.70 8.31 8.12
C THR A 272 6.53 8.09 9.38
N VAL A 273 7.27 6.98 9.41
CA VAL A 273 8.31 6.70 10.39
C VAL A 273 9.65 6.98 9.73
N ASN A 274 10.39 7.97 10.22
CA ASN A 274 11.69 8.33 9.64
C ASN A 274 12.73 8.52 10.74
N LEU A 275 13.77 7.72 10.69
CA LEU A 275 14.88 7.74 11.63
C LEU A 275 16.05 8.61 11.15
N SER A 276 16.09 9.00 9.88
CA SER A 276 17.22 9.70 9.26
C SER A 276 16.98 11.17 8.94
N THR A 277 15.73 11.56 8.63
CA THR A 277 15.38 12.95 8.28
C THR A 277 14.22 13.44 9.12
N ALA A 278 14.48 14.32 10.05
CA ALA A 278 13.45 14.86 10.93
C ALA A 278 12.39 15.65 10.16
N GLY A 279 11.14 15.54 10.60
CA GLY A 279 10.04 16.36 10.11
C GLY A 279 9.50 15.99 8.72
N VAL A 280 9.85 14.83 8.15
CA VAL A 280 9.15 14.32 6.95
C VAL A 280 7.71 14.00 7.35
N ASN A 281 6.76 14.65 6.66
CA ASN A 281 5.34 14.43 6.90
C ASN A 281 4.83 13.22 6.08
N THR A 282 5.01 13.27 4.76
CA THR A 282 4.75 12.16 3.84
C THR A 282 5.91 12.01 2.87
N TRP A 283 6.13 10.81 2.34
CA TRP A 283 7.17 10.60 1.33
C TRP A 283 6.81 11.24 -0.02
N GLU A 284 5.53 11.37 -0.34
CA GLU A 284 5.04 12.12 -1.50
C GLU A 284 5.39 13.61 -1.36
N GLY A 285 5.06 14.24 -0.22
CA GLY A 285 5.42 15.62 0.06
C GLY A 285 6.94 15.83 0.02
N PHE A 286 7.70 14.91 0.62
CA PHE A 286 9.16 14.98 0.61
C PHE A 286 9.77 14.86 -0.79
N SER A 287 9.20 14.02 -1.65
CA SER A 287 9.72 13.80 -3.01
C SER A 287 9.28 14.87 -4.00
N ILE A 288 8.04 15.35 -3.90
CA ILE A 288 7.41 16.24 -4.88
C ILE A 288 7.66 17.71 -4.59
N VAL A 289 7.58 18.11 -3.30
CA VAL A 289 7.75 19.53 -2.94
C VAL A 289 9.22 19.92 -3.00
N PRO A 290 9.59 20.96 -3.78
CA PRO A 290 10.98 21.38 -3.90
C PRO A 290 11.59 21.85 -2.57
N VAL A 291 12.92 21.73 -2.46
CA VAL A 291 13.67 22.18 -1.27
C VAL A 291 13.64 23.70 -1.06
N ALA A 292 13.40 24.47 -2.12
CA ALA A 292 13.28 25.93 -2.10
C ALA A 292 12.13 26.37 -3.00
N ALA A 293 11.50 27.49 -2.66
CA ALA A 293 10.37 28.04 -3.41
C ALA A 293 10.71 28.38 -4.87
N THR A 294 11.99 28.68 -5.15
CA THR A 294 12.52 28.97 -6.49
C THR A 294 12.96 27.74 -7.28
N ALA A 295 13.02 26.57 -6.64
CA ALA A 295 13.38 25.33 -7.29
C ALA A 295 12.17 24.72 -8.00
N ARG A 296 12.39 24.10 -9.16
CA ARG A 296 11.35 23.35 -9.87
C ARG A 296 11.12 21.98 -9.20
N SER A 297 9.89 21.50 -9.29
CA SER A 297 9.60 20.11 -8.96
C SER A 297 10.15 19.17 -10.04
N TYR A 298 10.57 17.98 -9.64
CA TYR A 298 10.88 16.89 -10.58
C TYR A 298 9.63 16.21 -11.14
N TYR A 299 8.47 16.50 -10.57
CA TYR A 299 7.18 15.91 -10.97
C TYR A 299 6.27 17.02 -11.50
N GLN A 300 5.85 16.85 -12.74
CA GLN A 300 4.91 17.73 -13.42
C GLN A 300 3.64 16.95 -13.71
N VAL A 301 2.48 17.56 -13.54
CA VAL A 301 1.23 17.00 -14.05
C VAL A 301 1.20 17.18 -15.58
N TYR A 302 0.79 16.15 -16.33
CA TYR A 302 0.66 16.27 -17.78
C TYR A 302 -0.22 17.45 -18.19
N ASP A 303 0.18 18.18 -19.22
CA ASP A 303 -0.56 19.37 -19.71
C ASP A 303 -2.01 19.01 -20.10
N ALA A 304 -2.23 17.82 -20.68
CA ALA A 304 -3.56 17.32 -21.02
C ALA A 304 -4.44 17.14 -19.77
N THR A 305 -3.87 16.62 -18.69
CA THR A 305 -4.57 16.46 -17.41
C THR A 305 -4.85 17.81 -16.78
N VAL A 306 -3.92 18.75 -16.82
CA VAL A 306 -4.14 20.14 -16.36
C VAL A 306 -5.26 20.81 -17.15
N ALA A 307 -5.33 20.58 -18.47
CA ALA A 307 -6.36 21.12 -19.35
C ALA A 307 -7.75 20.48 -19.12
N SER A 308 -7.81 19.31 -18.49
CA SER A 308 -9.08 18.61 -18.18
C SER A 308 -9.86 19.28 -17.03
N TYR A 309 -9.20 20.08 -16.19
CA TYR A 309 -9.90 20.84 -15.14
C TYR A 309 -10.81 21.90 -15.75
N GLU A 310 -12.04 21.93 -15.32
CA GLU A 310 -13.02 22.95 -15.74
C GLU A 310 -12.65 24.32 -15.18
N ALA A 311 -13.19 25.36 -15.79
CA ALA A 311 -13.07 26.70 -15.24
C ALA A 311 -13.65 26.72 -13.80
N ASN A 312 -12.92 27.35 -12.88
CA ASN A 312 -13.27 27.42 -11.46
C ASN A 312 -13.19 26.12 -10.67
N ASP A 313 -12.65 25.04 -11.22
CA ASP A 313 -12.40 23.82 -10.44
C ASP A 313 -11.42 24.12 -9.30
N LEU A 314 -11.91 24.10 -8.07
CA LEU A 314 -11.14 24.42 -6.87
C LEU A 314 -9.98 23.45 -6.64
N ARG A 315 -10.04 22.23 -7.17
CA ARG A 315 -8.94 21.24 -7.07
C ARG A 315 -7.72 21.71 -7.83
N LYS A 316 -7.89 22.36 -8.99
CA LYS A 316 -6.77 22.92 -9.74
C LYS A 316 -6.02 23.96 -8.92
N ALA A 317 -6.73 24.84 -8.22
CA ALA A 317 -6.14 25.89 -7.40
C ALA A 317 -5.51 25.39 -6.11
N ASN A 318 -6.03 24.29 -5.51
CA ASN A 318 -5.60 23.80 -4.20
C ASN A 318 -4.67 22.61 -4.25
N TRP A 319 -4.77 21.75 -5.28
CA TRP A 319 -4.02 20.49 -5.39
C TRP A 319 -2.96 20.49 -6.49
N LEU A 320 -2.90 21.56 -7.28
CA LEU A 320 -1.82 21.81 -8.21
C LEU A 320 -1.13 23.13 -7.85
N LYS A 321 0.20 23.18 -7.97
CA LYS A 321 0.96 24.41 -7.78
C LYS A 321 1.64 24.81 -9.08
N PRO A 322 1.37 26.02 -9.63
CA PRO A 322 2.02 26.49 -10.83
C PRO A 322 3.48 26.89 -10.54
N TYR A 323 4.34 26.69 -11.52
CA TYR A 323 5.69 27.21 -11.58
C TYR A 323 6.09 27.50 -13.04
N THR A 324 7.06 28.38 -13.27
CA THR A 324 7.44 28.79 -14.61
C THR A 324 8.81 28.23 -14.99
N VAL A 325 8.91 27.69 -16.21
CA VAL A 325 10.15 27.26 -16.82
C VAL A 325 10.19 27.80 -18.25
N SER A 326 11.17 28.60 -18.59
CA SER A 326 11.33 29.19 -19.93
C SER A 326 10.04 29.80 -20.48
N ASP A 327 9.38 30.63 -19.69
CA ASP A 327 8.12 31.34 -19.99
C ASP A 327 6.88 30.44 -20.11
N LYS A 328 7.01 29.14 -19.90
CA LYS A 328 5.88 28.21 -19.85
C LYS A 328 5.46 27.97 -18.41
N THR A 329 4.16 28.12 -18.14
CA THR A 329 3.55 27.72 -16.86
C THR A 329 3.32 26.22 -16.84
N LEU A 330 3.94 25.54 -15.89
CA LEU A 330 3.79 24.12 -15.61
C LEU A 330 3.16 23.96 -14.23
N TYR A 331 2.62 22.75 -13.94
CA TYR A 331 1.97 22.47 -12.67
C TYR A 331 2.60 21.24 -12.03
N MET A 332 2.94 21.34 -10.75
CA MET A 332 3.32 20.18 -9.93
C MET A 332 2.15 19.71 -9.08
N PRO A 333 2.10 18.41 -8.73
CA PRO A 333 1.16 17.91 -7.73
C PRO A 333 1.38 18.60 -6.38
N TYR A 334 0.29 18.97 -5.70
CA TYR A 334 0.36 19.74 -4.45
C TYR A 334 -0.72 19.37 -3.43
N LYS A 335 -1.13 18.09 -3.42
CA LYS A 335 -2.03 17.55 -2.40
C LYS A 335 -1.34 17.51 -1.05
N TYR A 336 -0.10 16.99 -0.99
CA TYR A 336 0.80 17.14 0.14
C TYR A 336 1.65 18.40 -0.06
N LYS A 337 1.74 19.23 0.97
CA LYS A 337 2.31 20.59 0.88
C LYS A 337 3.58 20.75 1.66
N VAL A 338 3.84 19.83 2.59
CA VAL A 338 4.96 19.89 3.52
C VAL A 338 6.03 18.90 3.11
N ARG A 339 7.19 19.42 2.67
CA ARG A 339 8.37 18.59 2.45
C ARG A 339 8.93 18.07 3.76
N THR A 340 9.21 18.97 4.69
CA THR A 340 9.65 18.72 6.06
C THR A 340 9.10 19.82 6.97
N GLY A 341 8.67 19.48 8.17
CA GLY A 341 8.15 20.44 9.13
C GLY A 341 7.83 19.76 10.47
N THR A 342 7.96 20.52 11.55
CA THR A 342 7.64 20.07 12.91
C THR A 342 6.73 21.13 13.55
N PRO A 343 5.57 20.73 14.11
CA PRO A 343 5.07 19.35 14.22
C PRO A 343 4.60 18.80 12.87
N VAL A 344 4.54 17.45 12.75
CA VAL A 344 3.97 16.76 11.59
C VAL A 344 2.48 17.08 11.46
N THR A 345 2.05 17.53 10.28
CA THR A 345 0.68 17.96 10.00
C THR A 345 -0.04 17.11 8.95
N GLU A 346 0.70 16.37 8.12
CA GLU A 346 0.17 15.53 7.05
C GLU A 346 0.54 14.07 7.27
N TYR A 347 -0.41 13.15 7.02
CA TYR A 347 -0.17 11.71 6.92
C TYR A 347 -0.54 11.22 5.52
N ASN A 348 0.08 10.14 5.07
CA ASN A 348 -0.26 9.51 3.80
C ASN A 348 -1.68 8.94 3.87
N THR A 349 -2.59 9.54 3.12
CA THR A 349 -4.00 9.13 3.07
C THR A 349 -4.16 7.96 2.10
N VAL A 350 -4.65 6.82 2.60
CA VAL A 350 -4.78 5.57 1.84
C VAL A 350 -6.21 5.30 1.41
N LEU A 351 -7.15 5.51 2.33
CA LEU A 351 -8.59 5.37 2.10
C LEU A 351 -9.28 6.66 2.53
N ARG A 352 -10.14 7.21 1.68
CA ARG A 352 -10.89 8.44 1.97
C ARG A 352 -12.30 8.43 1.39
N LEU A 353 -13.17 9.24 1.96
CA LEU A 353 -14.61 9.24 1.68
C LEU A 353 -14.92 9.55 0.21
N ALA A 354 -14.19 10.46 -0.44
CA ALA A 354 -14.45 10.80 -1.84
C ALA A 354 -14.31 9.56 -2.77
N GLU A 355 -13.36 8.68 -2.50
CA GLU A 355 -13.26 7.42 -3.24
C GLU A 355 -14.50 6.55 -3.05
N GLN A 356 -15.10 6.52 -1.86
CA GLN A 356 -16.30 5.72 -1.59
C GLN A 356 -17.53 6.23 -2.38
N TYR A 357 -17.67 7.54 -2.54
CA TYR A 357 -18.67 8.11 -3.45
C TYR A 357 -18.43 7.68 -4.91
N LEU A 358 -17.19 7.72 -5.37
CA LEU A 358 -16.83 7.33 -6.74
C LEU A 358 -16.95 5.81 -6.97
N ILE A 359 -16.65 4.97 -5.98
CA ILE A 359 -16.94 3.53 -6.01
C ILE A 359 -18.45 3.29 -6.14
N ARG A 360 -19.24 3.96 -5.32
CA ARG A 360 -20.70 3.82 -5.33
C ARG A 360 -21.30 4.31 -6.63
N ALA A 361 -20.83 5.43 -7.17
CA ALA A 361 -21.25 5.95 -8.47
C ALA A 361 -21.02 4.93 -9.59
N GLU A 362 -19.83 4.32 -9.64
CA GLU A 362 -19.51 3.32 -10.66
C GLU A 362 -20.34 2.04 -10.49
N ALA A 363 -20.50 1.59 -9.26
CA ALA A 363 -21.34 0.43 -8.95
C ALA A 363 -22.79 0.66 -9.38
N ARG A 364 -23.36 1.83 -9.11
CA ARG A 364 -24.70 2.25 -9.51
C ARG A 364 -24.86 2.36 -11.03
N LEU A 365 -23.88 2.99 -11.69
CA LEU A 365 -23.85 3.09 -13.15
C LEU A 365 -23.93 1.72 -13.83
N ASN A 366 -23.16 0.76 -13.33
CA ASN A 366 -23.14 -0.61 -13.88
C ASN A 366 -24.43 -1.39 -13.55
N GLN A 367 -25.17 -1.00 -12.54
CA GLN A 367 -26.51 -1.53 -12.22
C GLN A 367 -27.65 -0.75 -12.93
N ASN A 368 -27.35 0.18 -13.85
CA ASN A 368 -28.28 1.07 -14.52
C ASN A 368 -29.08 2.01 -13.58
N LYS A 369 -28.57 2.30 -12.40
CA LYS A 369 -29.08 3.30 -11.45
C LYS A 369 -28.47 4.66 -11.81
N LEU A 370 -28.87 5.23 -12.96
CA LEU A 370 -28.16 6.36 -13.57
C LEU A 370 -28.28 7.65 -12.75
N HIS A 371 -29.47 7.96 -12.22
CA HIS A 371 -29.70 9.15 -11.40
C HIS A 371 -28.92 9.11 -10.08
N GLU A 372 -28.88 7.94 -9.46
CA GLU A 372 -28.14 7.74 -8.21
C GLU A 372 -26.61 7.80 -8.44
N ALA A 373 -26.13 7.31 -9.58
CA ALA A 373 -24.74 7.46 -9.97
C ALA A 373 -24.36 8.93 -10.19
N LEU A 374 -25.19 9.69 -10.90
CA LEU A 374 -25.02 11.14 -11.09
C LEU A 374 -25.06 11.91 -9.76
N ALA A 375 -25.94 11.51 -8.84
CA ALA A 375 -26.00 12.13 -7.52
C ALA A 375 -24.67 12.02 -6.77
N ASP A 376 -24.01 10.85 -6.81
CA ASP A 376 -22.71 10.64 -6.18
C ASP A 376 -21.59 11.43 -6.85
N ILE A 377 -21.55 11.45 -8.19
CA ILE A 377 -20.59 12.25 -8.96
C ILE A 377 -20.77 13.73 -8.61
N ASN A 378 -22.03 14.20 -8.53
CA ASN A 378 -22.35 15.58 -8.25
C ASN A 378 -21.96 16.01 -6.83
N GLN A 379 -21.91 15.12 -5.82
CA GLN A 379 -21.34 15.42 -4.50
C GLN A 379 -19.88 15.84 -4.60
N ILE A 380 -19.08 15.13 -5.40
CA ILE A 380 -17.67 15.45 -5.62
C ILE A 380 -17.51 16.76 -6.39
N ARG A 381 -18.32 16.96 -7.43
CA ARG A 381 -18.33 18.17 -8.25
C ARG A 381 -18.73 19.41 -7.46
N GLU A 382 -19.80 19.33 -6.67
CA GLU A 382 -20.25 20.42 -5.79
C GLU A 382 -19.14 20.83 -4.81
N ARG A 383 -18.47 19.87 -4.17
CA ARG A 383 -17.35 20.13 -3.29
C ARG A 383 -16.17 20.77 -4.03
N ALA A 384 -15.96 20.44 -5.31
CA ALA A 384 -14.96 21.05 -6.19
C ALA A 384 -15.38 22.42 -6.74
N GLY A 385 -16.57 22.96 -6.37
CA GLY A 385 -17.08 24.25 -6.84
C GLY A 385 -17.66 24.21 -8.25
N LEU A 386 -18.00 23.02 -8.76
CA LEU A 386 -18.50 22.82 -10.12
C LEU A 386 -20.02 22.65 -10.15
N ALA A 387 -20.64 23.02 -11.27
CA ALA A 387 -22.04 22.74 -11.52
C ALA A 387 -22.32 21.24 -11.58
N ALA A 388 -23.52 20.85 -11.15
CA ALA A 388 -24.00 19.48 -11.28
C ALA A 388 -24.13 19.08 -12.75
N LEU A 389 -23.85 17.80 -13.03
CA LEU A 389 -24.15 17.19 -14.33
C LEU A 389 -25.66 17.04 -14.52
N SER A 390 -26.12 17.14 -15.79
CA SER A 390 -27.53 16.96 -16.13
C SER A 390 -27.99 15.54 -15.79
N GLN A 391 -29.26 15.46 -15.31
CA GLN A 391 -29.89 14.17 -15.01
C GLN A 391 -30.28 13.38 -16.27
N ASP A 392 -30.28 14.02 -17.46
CA ASP A 392 -30.67 13.42 -18.74
C ASP A 392 -29.49 12.84 -19.54
N MET A 393 -28.31 12.71 -18.90
CA MET A 393 -27.14 12.17 -19.56
C MET A 393 -27.31 10.69 -19.92
N ALA A 394 -26.83 10.32 -21.11
CA ALA A 394 -26.77 8.92 -21.50
C ALA A 394 -25.72 8.15 -20.66
N LYS A 395 -25.94 6.84 -20.45
CA LYS A 395 -25.05 5.99 -19.65
C LYS A 395 -23.57 6.10 -20.08
N ALA A 396 -23.30 6.16 -21.39
CA ALA A 396 -21.94 6.28 -21.91
C ALA A 396 -21.27 7.60 -21.54
N ASP A 397 -22.04 8.70 -21.55
CA ASP A 397 -21.53 10.02 -21.15
C ASP A 397 -21.30 10.10 -19.65
N ILE A 398 -22.14 9.46 -18.85
CA ILE A 398 -21.95 9.33 -17.39
C ILE A 398 -20.66 8.55 -17.11
N ALA A 399 -20.39 7.47 -17.87
CA ALA A 399 -19.16 6.69 -17.71
C ALA A 399 -17.90 7.54 -17.97
N LEU A 400 -17.92 8.36 -19.02
CA LEU A 400 -16.81 9.27 -19.33
C LEU A 400 -16.65 10.39 -18.31
N ALA A 401 -17.77 10.93 -17.82
CA ALA A 401 -17.77 11.92 -16.76
C ALA A 401 -17.22 11.36 -15.45
N LEU A 402 -17.58 10.13 -15.09
CA LEU A 402 -17.05 9.41 -13.93
C LEU A 402 -15.55 9.12 -14.08
N GLU A 403 -15.10 8.66 -15.25
CA GLU A 403 -13.67 8.44 -15.55
C GLU A 403 -12.88 9.73 -15.31
N LYS A 404 -13.36 10.86 -15.83
CA LYS A 404 -12.74 12.18 -15.63
C LYS A 404 -12.77 12.58 -14.16
N GLU A 405 -13.90 12.41 -13.48
CA GLU A 405 -14.04 12.79 -12.07
C GLU A 405 -13.10 11.97 -11.17
N ARG A 406 -12.98 10.65 -11.41
CA ARG A 406 -12.02 9.79 -10.73
C ARG A 406 -10.58 10.25 -10.96
N GLN A 407 -10.20 10.57 -12.21
CA GLN A 407 -8.86 11.06 -12.55
C GLN A 407 -8.51 12.34 -11.76
N LEU A 408 -9.36 13.35 -11.82
CA LEU A 408 -9.07 14.66 -11.21
C LEU A 408 -9.15 14.63 -9.69
N GLU A 409 -10.08 13.85 -9.15
CA GLU A 409 -10.25 13.67 -7.72
C GLU A 409 -9.11 12.84 -7.08
N LEU A 410 -8.73 11.73 -7.71
CA LEU A 410 -7.75 10.78 -7.19
C LEU A 410 -6.35 10.95 -7.81
N LEU A 411 -6.08 12.10 -8.48
CA LEU A 411 -4.81 12.41 -9.11
C LEU A 411 -3.63 12.13 -8.16
N GLY A 412 -2.71 11.29 -8.58
CA GLY A 412 -1.49 10.99 -7.84
C GLY A 412 -1.68 10.19 -6.57
N GLU A 413 -2.83 9.57 -6.34
CA GLU A 413 -3.11 8.75 -5.16
C GLU A 413 -3.05 7.26 -5.51
N TRP A 414 -2.14 6.51 -4.88
CA TRP A 414 -2.10 5.05 -4.84
C TRP A 414 -2.30 4.33 -6.19
N GLY A 415 -1.99 4.98 -7.31
CA GLY A 415 -2.08 4.41 -8.66
C GLY A 415 -3.50 4.24 -9.19
N HIS A 416 -4.49 4.91 -8.60
CA HIS A 416 -5.89 4.81 -9.03
C HIS A 416 -6.06 4.99 -10.54
N ARG A 417 -5.43 6.01 -11.13
CA ARG A 417 -5.57 6.28 -12.57
C ARG A 417 -5.07 5.13 -13.44
N TRP A 418 -3.90 4.58 -13.14
CA TRP A 418 -3.35 3.44 -13.87
C TRP A 418 -4.30 2.23 -13.78
N PHE A 419 -4.68 1.84 -12.58
CA PHE A 419 -5.57 0.69 -12.39
C PHE A 419 -6.94 0.91 -13.00
N ASP A 420 -7.51 2.11 -12.94
CA ASP A 420 -8.79 2.42 -13.59
C ASP A 420 -8.68 2.25 -15.11
N LEU A 421 -7.64 2.78 -15.74
CA LEU A 421 -7.41 2.62 -17.17
C LEU A 421 -7.27 1.15 -17.59
N ILE A 422 -6.56 0.35 -16.79
CA ILE A 422 -6.38 -1.09 -17.09
C ILE A 422 -7.69 -1.85 -16.92
N ARG A 423 -8.36 -1.74 -15.76
CA ARG A 423 -9.56 -2.54 -15.45
C ARG A 423 -10.79 -2.18 -16.31
N THR A 424 -10.83 -0.96 -16.84
CA THR A 424 -11.92 -0.51 -17.73
C THR A 424 -11.58 -0.60 -19.21
N ASN A 425 -10.42 -1.16 -19.57
CA ASN A 425 -9.92 -1.26 -20.95
C ASN A 425 -9.77 0.11 -21.65
N ARG A 426 -9.42 1.14 -20.86
CA ARG A 426 -9.26 2.52 -21.32
C ARG A 426 -7.81 2.93 -21.54
N ALA A 427 -6.83 2.08 -21.16
CA ALA A 427 -5.42 2.44 -21.23
C ALA A 427 -4.97 2.81 -22.65
N VAL A 428 -5.16 1.93 -23.63
CA VAL A 428 -4.75 2.22 -25.01
C VAL A 428 -5.44 3.45 -25.58
N PRO A 429 -6.78 3.59 -25.58
CA PRO A 429 -7.45 4.75 -26.18
C PRO A 429 -7.13 6.09 -25.49
N VAL A 430 -6.62 6.08 -24.28
CA VAL A 430 -6.24 7.29 -23.53
C VAL A 430 -4.74 7.56 -23.68
N LEU A 431 -3.89 6.59 -23.34
CA LEU A 431 -2.44 6.81 -23.23
C LEU A 431 -1.74 6.93 -24.60
N SER A 432 -2.20 6.25 -25.64
CA SER A 432 -1.64 6.42 -27.00
C SER A 432 -1.75 7.84 -27.55
N LYS A 433 -2.58 8.71 -26.96
CA LYS A 433 -2.69 10.12 -27.37
C LYS A 433 -1.57 11.00 -26.82
N ILE A 434 -0.90 10.56 -25.76
CA ILE A 434 0.10 11.34 -25.03
C ILE A 434 1.45 10.64 -24.90
N LYS A 435 1.48 9.34 -25.11
CA LYS A 435 2.68 8.50 -25.08
C LYS A 435 2.81 7.81 -26.42
N ALA A 436 3.85 8.20 -27.18
CA ALA A 436 4.13 7.57 -28.45
C ALA A 436 4.32 6.06 -28.25
N ASP A 437 3.81 5.29 -29.21
CA ASP A 437 3.98 3.84 -29.26
C ASP A 437 3.32 3.02 -28.13
N PHE A 438 2.50 3.64 -27.25
CA PHE A 438 1.78 2.92 -26.20
C PHE A 438 0.76 1.93 -26.80
N ASP A 439 0.87 0.66 -26.46
CA ASP A 439 -0.01 -0.41 -26.95
C ASP A 439 -0.48 -1.37 -25.83
N VAL A 440 -1.07 -2.49 -26.23
CA VAL A 440 -1.63 -3.49 -25.29
C VAL A 440 -0.54 -4.16 -24.45
N SER A 441 0.68 -4.36 -25.00
CA SER A 441 1.78 -5.01 -24.27
C SER A 441 2.27 -4.14 -23.11
N ASP A 442 2.19 -2.82 -23.24
CA ASP A 442 2.62 -1.87 -22.21
C ASP A 442 1.71 -1.82 -20.97
N GLN A 443 0.56 -2.48 -21.04
CA GLN A 443 -0.36 -2.59 -19.89
C GLN A 443 0.12 -3.57 -18.82
N LYS A 444 1.14 -4.35 -19.12
CA LYS A 444 1.66 -5.39 -18.23
C LYS A 444 2.91 -4.92 -17.52
N ILE A 445 2.93 -5.08 -16.21
CA ILE A 445 4.13 -4.82 -15.41
C ILE A 445 4.92 -6.13 -15.34
N PRO A 446 6.17 -6.18 -15.86
CA PRO A 446 6.95 -7.40 -15.86
C PRO A 446 7.38 -7.80 -14.46
N ILE A 447 7.52 -9.10 -14.23
CA ILE A 447 8.14 -9.64 -13.01
C ILE A 447 9.65 -9.47 -13.15
N SER A 448 10.33 -8.97 -12.11
CA SER A 448 11.78 -8.74 -12.19
C SER A 448 12.57 -10.05 -12.36
N THR A 449 13.71 -9.96 -13.05
CA THR A 449 14.60 -11.10 -13.28
C THR A 449 15.01 -11.79 -11.96
N SER A 450 15.26 -11.02 -10.90
CA SER A 450 15.66 -11.57 -9.60
C SER A 450 14.56 -12.46 -8.99
N ILE A 451 13.30 -12.10 -9.14
CA ILE A 451 12.17 -12.89 -8.64
C ILE A 451 12.00 -14.18 -9.44
N LEU A 452 12.06 -14.10 -10.78
CA LEU A 452 11.96 -15.29 -11.65
C LEU A 452 13.09 -16.31 -11.42
N LEU A 453 14.29 -15.82 -11.10
CA LEU A 453 15.42 -16.70 -10.77
C LEU A 453 15.27 -17.40 -9.41
N THR A 454 14.53 -16.80 -8.47
CA THR A 454 14.31 -17.40 -7.14
C THR A 454 13.11 -18.32 -7.07
N ASN A 455 12.11 -18.14 -7.96
CA ASN A 455 10.92 -18.99 -8.04
C ASN A 455 10.71 -19.46 -9.49
N THR A 456 11.10 -20.69 -9.77
CA THR A 456 11.02 -21.29 -11.11
C THR A 456 9.61 -21.72 -11.55
N HIS A 457 8.60 -21.59 -10.68
CA HIS A 457 7.20 -21.83 -11.01
C HIS A 457 6.46 -20.55 -11.46
N LEU A 458 7.17 -19.43 -11.49
CA LEU A 458 6.65 -18.19 -12.05
C LEU A 458 7.05 -18.04 -13.51
N GLU A 459 6.12 -17.60 -14.32
CA GLU A 459 6.33 -17.20 -15.72
C GLU A 459 6.18 -15.69 -15.83
N GLN A 460 6.84 -15.11 -16.84
CA GLN A 460 6.74 -13.69 -17.11
C GLN A 460 5.30 -13.29 -17.47
N ASN A 461 4.95 -12.05 -17.20
CA ASN A 461 3.73 -11.42 -17.69
C ASN A 461 3.91 -11.02 -19.17
N ASP A 462 3.62 -11.93 -20.07
CA ASP A 462 3.68 -11.68 -21.52
C ASP A 462 2.37 -11.13 -22.07
#